data_78f780fe46f88e17a00243409ef4d7e4
#
_entry.id   78f780fe46f88e17a00243409ef4d7e4
#
_cell.length_a   1.000
_cell.length_b   1.000
_cell.length_c   1.000
_cell.angle_alpha   90.00
_cell.angle_beta   90.00
_cell.angle_gamma   90.00
#
_symmetry.space_group_name_H-M   'P 1'
#
loop_
_entity.id
_entity.type
_entity.pdbx_description
1 polymer ?
#
loop_
_entity_poly.entity_id
_entity_poly.type
_entity_poly.pdbx_seq_one_letter_code
_entity_poly.pdbx_strand_id
1 'polypeptide(L)'
;MPATWPNPPRPQINFRHRGPCRFSLAGEGKRNLLIRAVGPALGVFGVPSVLSDPKLEIYQGSTKIGENDNWASTLSTTFSSVGAFGLTAGSKDAAITVSLPAGGYTVQVSGADGGVGEALVEIYELP
;
A
#
# COMPACT_ATOMS: atom_id res chain seq x y z
N MET A 1 26.02 9.08 -0.98
CA MET A 1 25.87 8.66 -0.78
C MET A 1 25.95 8.25 -0.55
N PRO A 2 25.95 8.22 -0.59
CA PRO A 2 25.93 7.73 -0.35
C PRO A 2 25.80 7.33 -0.14
N ALA A 3 26.11 7.22 -0.16
CA ALA A 3 25.81 6.65 0.09
C ALA A 3 25.45 6.16 0.36
N THR A 4 25.91 5.93 0.56
CA THR A 4 25.40 5.40 0.94
C THR A 4 24.50 4.74 1.36
N TRP A 5 25.29 4.59 1.97
CA TRP A 5 23.92 4.22 2.18
C TRP A 5 23.12 4.35 0.94
N PRO A 6 22.67 3.25 0.48
CA PRO A 6 21.86 3.41 -0.69
C PRO A 6 20.77 4.34 -0.27
N ASN A 7 20.77 5.40 -0.75
CA ASN A 7 19.67 6.25 -0.57
C ASN A 7 19.00 6.19 0.78
N PRO A 8 18.58 7.25 1.32
CA PRO A 8 17.67 7.17 2.43
C PRO A 8 16.50 6.28 2.02
N PRO A 9 15.87 5.59 2.96
CA PRO A 9 14.68 4.83 2.67
C PRO A 9 13.70 5.72 1.93
N ARG A 10 13.02 5.15 0.97
CA ARG A 10 11.96 5.87 0.30
C ARG A 10 10.92 6.28 1.32
N PRO A 11 10.32 7.45 1.19
CA PRO A 11 9.23 7.81 2.07
C PRO A 11 8.16 6.72 2.06
N GLN A 12 7.74 6.34 3.24
CA GLN A 12 6.68 5.36 3.37
C GLN A 12 5.83 5.71 4.57
N ILE A 13 4.56 5.34 4.49
CA ILE A 13 3.60 5.54 5.56
C ILE A 13 2.99 4.19 5.86
N ASN A 14 3.02 3.81 7.14
CA ASN A 14 2.49 2.51 7.58
C ASN A 14 1.41 2.75 8.61
N PHE A 15 0.26 2.12 8.39
CA PHE A 15 -0.85 2.21 9.33
C PHE A 15 -1.41 0.83 9.60
N ARG A 16 -1.51 0.48 10.89
CA ARG A 16 -2.27 -0.70 11.32
C ARG A 16 -3.62 -0.17 11.73
N HIS A 17 -4.60 -0.31 10.84
CA HIS A 17 -5.76 0.42 11.14
C HIS A 17 -6.96 0.05 10.27
N ARG A 18 -8.12 0.41 10.74
CA ARG A 18 -9.38 0.26 10.05
C ARG A 18 -9.83 1.62 9.58
N GLY A 19 -10.39 1.69 8.40
CA GLY A 19 -10.94 2.92 7.88
C GLY A 19 -9.95 3.70 7.02
N PRO A 20 -10.27 4.96 6.74
CA PRO A 20 -9.49 5.75 5.78
C PRO A 20 -8.17 6.24 6.34
N CYS A 21 -7.20 6.33 5.45
CA CYS A 21 -5.86 6.77 5.73
C CYS A 21 -5.55 7.88 4.74
N ARG A 22 -5.25 9.06 5.23
CA ARG A 22 -5.04 10.23 4.37
C ARG A 22 -3.57 10.52 4.20
N PHE A 23 -3.19 10.92 2.98
CA PHE A 23 -1.85 11.39 2.71
C PHE A 23 -1.91 12.52 1.71
N SER A 24 -0.84 13.29 1.63
CA SER A 24 -0.75 14.38 0.66
C SER A 24 0.60 14.34 -0.03
N LEU A 25 0.61 14.79 -1.28
CA LEU A 25 1.81 14.89 -2.09
C LEU A 25 2.04 16.35 -2.40
N ALA A 26 3.28 16.79 -2.24
CA ALA A 26 3.68 18.15 -2.55
C ALA A 26 4.67 18.14 -3.71
N GLY A 27 4.91 19.31 -4.29
CA GLY A 27 5.89 19.49 -5.37
C GLY A 27 5.24 19.49 -6.74
N GLU A 28 6.08 19.41 -7.76
CA GLU A 28 5.63 19.45 -9.14
C GLU A 28 5.70 18.07 -9.76
N GLY A 29 4.89 17.88 -10.80
CA GLY A 29 4.85 16.63 -11.54
C GLY A 29 4.15 15.52 -10.79
N LYS A 30 4.08 14.39 -11.45
CA LYS A 30 3.46 13.21 -10.86
C LYS A 30 4.49 12.38 -10.13
N ARG A 31 4.04 11.69 -9.09
CA ARG A 31 4.88 10.74 -8.36
C ARG A 31 4.32 9.35 -8.55
N ASN A 32 5.24 8.40 -8.73
CA ASN A 32 4.86 7.00 -8.85
C ASN A 32 4.89 6.38 -7.47
N LEU A 33 3.79 5.76 -7.09
CA LEU A 33 3.63 5.20 -5.75
C LEU A 33 3.25 3.74 -5.83
N LEU A 34 3.75 2.98 -4.86
CA LEU A 34 3.25 1.65 -4.55
C LEU A 34 2.43 1.78 -3.28
N ILE A 35 1.18 1.33 -3.31
CA ILE A 35 0.31 1.33 -2.15
C ILE A 35 -0.12 -0.10 -1.89
N ARG A 36 0.02 -0.55 -0.64
CA ARG A 36 -0.32 -1.92 -0.24
C ARG A 36 -1.27 -1.90 0.93
N ALA A 37 -2.20 -2.83 0.92
CA ALA A 37 -3.02 -3.14 2.09
C ALA A 37 -2.72 -4.60 2.44
N VAL A 38 -1.95 -4.78 3.50
CA VAL A 38 -1.44 -6.08 3.91
C VAL A 38 -2.32 -6.63 5.02
N GLY A 39 -2.94 -7.75 4.78
CA GLY A 39 -3.77 -8.43 5.76
C GLY A 39 -3.22 -9.82 6.08
N PRO A 40 -3.41 -10.82 5.19
CA PRO A 40 -2.94 -12.18 5.48
C PRO A 40 -1.47 -12.28 5.85
N ALA A 41 -0.60 -11.50 5.18
CA ALA A 41 0.82 -11.57 5.46
C ALA A 41 1.17 -11.12 6.88
N LEU A 42 0.33 -10.33 7.53
CA LEU A 42 0.57 -9.91 8.91
C LEU A 42 0.53 -11.10 9.87
N GLY A 43 -0.19 -12.15 9.52
CA GLY A 43 -0.24 -13.35 10.36
C GLY A 43 1.13 -13.99 10.54
N VAL A 44 2.00 -13.85 9.55
CA VAL A 44 3.38 -14.36 9.62
C VAL A 44 4.16 -13.64 10.71
N PHE A 45 3.83 -12.40 10.99
CA PHE A 45 4.48 -11.59 12.02
C PHE A 45 3.76 -11.67 13.38
N GLY A 46 2.81 -12.59 13.52
CA GLY A 46 2.15 -12.82 14.79
C GLY A 46 1.00 -11.86 15.09
N VAL A 47 0.52 -11.11 14.11
CA VAL A 47 -0.62 -10.22 14.31
C VAL A 47 -1.90 -11.04 14.35
N PRO A 48 -2.68 -10.97 15.45
CA PRO A 48 -3.95 -11.68 15.51
C PRO A 48 -5.04 -10.93 14.77
N SER A 49 -6.09 -11.64 14.39
CA SER A 49 -7.30 -11.02 13.81
C SER A 49 -7.01 -10.19 12.57
N VAL A 50 -6.21 -10.72 11.65
CA VAL A 50 -5.90 -10.02 10.40
C VAL A 50 -7.13 -9.96 9.51
N LEU A 51 -7.20 -8.89 8.69
CA LEU A 51 -8.19 -8.80 7.63
C LEU A 51 -7.83 -9.83 6.57
N SER A 52 -8.72 -10.80 6.34
CA SER A 52 -8.40 -11.96 5.52
C SER A 52 -8.38 -11.67 4.02
N ASP A 53 -9.10 -10.66 3.59
CA ASP A 53 -9.20 -10.32 2.16
C ASP A 53 -9.32 -8.81 2.00
N PRO A 54 -8.21 -8.07 2.17
CA PRO A 54 -8.25 -6.62 2.08
C PRO A 54 -8.52 -6.15 0.65
N LYS A 55 -9.37 -5.14 0.55
CA LYS A 55 -9.59 -4.39 -0.67
C LYS A 55 -9.15 -2.97 -0.40
N LEU A 56 -8.27 -2.46 -1.24
CA LEU A 56 -7.84 -1.07 -1.11
C LEU A 56 -8.47 -0.22 -2.23
N GLU A 57 -8.87 0.97 -1.84
CA GLU A 57 -9.42 1.94 -2.76
C GLU A 57 -8.73 3.27 -2.51
N ILE A 58 -8.43 3.99 -3.59
CA ILE A 58 -7.75 5.28 -3.50
C ILE A 58 -8.72 6.34 -4.01
N TYR A 59 -8.88 7.39 -3.22
CA TYR A 59 -9.79 8.50 -3.53
C TYR A 59 -9.06 9.82 -3.56
N GLN A 60 -9.50 10.67 -4.47
CA GLN A 60 -9.17 12.09 -4.45
C GLN A 60 -10.50 12.81 -4.22
N GLY A 61 -10.68 13.37 -3.02
CA GLY A 61 -11.98 13.85 -2.61
C GLY A 61 -12.96 12.68 -2.58
N SER A 62 -14.06 12.80 -3.30
CA SER A 62 -15.06 11.74 -3.39
C SER A 62 -14.90 10.87 -4.63
N THR A 63 -13.87 11.14 -5.45
CA THR A 63 -13.64 10.41 -6.70
C THR A 63 -12.69 9.25 -6.46
N LYS A 64 -13.13 8.03 -6.77
CA LYS A 64 -12.27 6.86 -6.71
C LYS A 64 -11.36 6.85 -7.94
N ILE A 65 -10.06 6.77 -7.70
CA ILE A 65 -9.05 6.83 -8.76
C ILE A 65 -8.25 5.53 -8.91
N GLY A 66 -8.46 4.57 -8.01
CA GLY A 66 -7.81 3.27 -8.13
C GLY A 66 -8.32 2.30 -7.10
N GLU A 67 -8.12 1.02 -7.37
CA GLU A 67 -8.48 -0.03 -6.41
C GLU A 67 -7.77 -1.33 -6.74
N ASN A 68 -7.62 -2.16 -5.74
CA ASN A 68 -7.11 -3.52 -5.90
C ASN A 68 -7.57 -4.36 -4.73
N ASP A 69 -7.89 -5.63 -4.99
CA ASP A 69 -8.21 -6.53 -3.90
C ASP A 69 -7.34 -7.80 -3.89
N ASN A 70 -6.68 -8.11 -5.00
CA ASN A 70 -5.72 -9.23 -5.05
C ASN A 70 -4.51 -8.76 -5.84
N TRP A 71 -3.35 -8.72 -5.20
CA TRP A 71 -2.16 -8.17 -5.84
C TRP A 71 -1.69 -9.03 -7.01
N ALA A 72 -1.14 -8.37 -8.03
CA ALA A 72 -0.60 -9.05 -9.20
C ALA A 72 0.85 -9.45 -8.92
N SER A 73 1.18 -10.71 -9.18
CA SER A 73 2.53 -11.24 -8.90
C SER A 73 3.64 -10.50 -9.65
N THR A 74 3.30 -9.82 -10.74
CA THR A 74 4.26 -9.00 -11.47
C THR A 74 4.80 -7.84 -10.65
N LEU A 75 4.15 -7.49 -9.53
CA LEU A 75 4.61 -6.41 -8.66
C LEU A 75 5.73 -6.84 -7.71
N SER A 76 6.11 -8.13 -7.69
CA SER A 76 7.14 -8.59 -6.75
C SER A 76 8.48 -7.87 -6.93
N THR A 77 8.86 -7.55 -8.17
CA THR A 77 10.08 -6.79 -8.42
C THR A 77 9.96 -5.35 -7.94
N THR A 78 8.76 -4.78 -8.03
CA THR A 78 8.49 -3.45 -7.51
C THR A 78 8.65 -3.43 -5.98
N PHE A 79 8.16 -4.47 -5.30
CA PHE A 79 8.33 -4.58 -3.86
C PHE A 79 9.81 -4.58 -3.48
N SER A 80 10.61 -5.37 -4.20
CA SER A 80 12.04 -5.44 -3.94
C SER A 80 12.73 -4.09 -4.14
N SER A 81 12.29 -3.33 -5.14
CA SER A 81 12.94 -2.06 -5.48
C SER A 81 12.81 -1.01 -4.39
N VAL A 82 11.81 -1.13 -3.52
CA VAL A 82 11.59 -0.17 -2.43
C VAL A 82 11.82 -0.78 -1.05
N GLY A 83 12.33 -2.02 -1.00
CA GLY A 83 12.60 -2.68 0.27
C GLY A 83 11.35 -3.16 1.00
N ALA A 84 10.23 -3.29 0.31
CA ALA A 84 9.03 -3.84 0.90
C ALA A 84 9.17 -5.36 1.06
N PHE A 85 8.68 -5.90 2.17
CA PHE A 85 8.75 -7.35 2.34
C PHE A 85 7.86 -8.03 1.29
N GLY A 86 8.25 -9.25 0.93
CA GLY A 86 7.52 -10.00 -0.09
C GLY A 86 6.16 -10.46 0.40
N LEU A 87 5.24 -10.60 -0.53
CA LEU A 87 3.95 -11.21 -0.28
C LEU A 87 3.94 -12.60 -0.90
N THR A 88 3.21 -13.51 -0.27
CA THR A 88 3.07 -14.87 -0.82
C THR A 88 2.30 -14.80 -2.13
N ALA A 89 2.83 -15.45 -3.16
CA ALA A 89 2.16 -15.49 -4.45
C ALA A 89 0.74 -16.04 -4.30
N GLY A 90 -0.21 -15.34 -4.88
CA GLY A 90 -1.60 -15.75 -4.81
C GLY A 90 -2.30 -15.39 -3.51
N SER A 91 -1.62 -14.69 -2.58
CA SER A 91 -2.27 -14.27 -1.35
C SER A 91 -3.32 -13.20 -1.64
N LYS A 92 -4.19 -12.99 -0.68
CA LYS A 92 -5.28 -12.01 -0.81
C LYS A 92 -4.90 -10.62 -0.31
N ASP A 93 -3.62 -10.39 -0.06
CA ASP A 93 -3.15 -9.03 0.21
C ASP A 93 -3.36 -8.16 -1.03
N ALA A 94 -3.50 -6.86 -0.85
CA ALA A 94 -3.76 -5.96 -1.96
C ALA A 94 -2.55 -5.04 -2.21
N ALA A 95 -2.31 -4.72 -3.46
CA ALA A 95 -1.23 -3.80 -3.83
C ALA A 95 -1.51 -3.20 -5.20
N ILE A 96 -1.17 -1.92 -5.37
CA ILE A 96 -1.36 -1.22 -6.63
C ILE A 96 -0.26 -0.19 -6.81
N THR A 97 0.11 0.06 -8.06
CA THR A 97 0.97 1.18 -8.40
C THR A 97 0.15 2.25 -9.08
N VAL A 98 0.38 3.49 -8.73
CA VAL A 98 -0.34 4.64 -9.28
C VAL A 98 0.62 5.79 -9.51
N SER A 99 0.27 6.67 -10.45
CA SER A 99 1.02 7.90 -10.70
C SER A 99 0.10 9.06 -10.41
N LEU A 100 0.43 9.86 -9.40
CA LEU A 100 -0.47 10.89 -8.88
C LEU A 100 0.21 12.24 -8.83
N PRO A 101 -0.50 13.32 -9.26
CA PRO A 101 -0.01 14.67 -9.09
C PRO A 101 -0.09 15.11 -7.63
N ALA A 102 0.49 16.26 -7.32
CA ALA A 102 0.37 16.84 -5.99
C ALA A 102 -1.09 16.99 -5.61
N GLY A 103 -1.40 16.79 -4.35
CA GLY A 103 -2.76 16.87 -3.83
C GLY A 103 -2.97 15.98 -2.64
N GLY A 104 -4.19 15.98 -2.14
CA GLY A 104 -4.59 15.15 -1.02
C GLY A 104 -5.34 13.91 -1.48
N TYR A 105 -5.06 12.80 -0.83
CA TYR A 105 -5.62 11.51 -1.20
C TYR A 105 -6.02 10.71 0.02
N THR A 106 -6.93 9.78 -0.17
CA THR A 106 -7.38 8.88 0.88
C THR A 106 -7.26 7.44 0.38
N VAL A 107 -6.63 6.59 1.18
CA VAL A 107 -6.64 5.14 0.96
C VAL A 107 -7.66 4.56 1.92
N GLN A 108 -8.60 3.81 1.40
CA GLN A 108 -9.62 3.16 2.19
C GLN A 108 -9.46 1.65 2.06
N VAL A 109 -9.42 0.96 3.18
CA VAL A 109 -9.27 -0.49 3.21
C VAL A 109 -10.51 -1.11 3.83
N SER A 110 -11.03 -2.12 3.18
CA SER A 110 -12.18 -2.86 3.65
C SER A 110 -11.98 -4.33 3.35
N GLY A 111 -12.83 -5.18 3.93
CA GLY A 111 -12.83 -6.60 3.60
C GLY A 111 -13.61 -6.81 2.31
N ALA A 112 -12.96 -7.37 1.29
CA ALA A 112 -13.63 -7.67 0.04
C ALA A 112 -14.75 -8.68 0.23
N ASP A 113 -14.60 -9.53 1.26
CA ASP A 113 -15.60 -10.54 1.62
C ASP A 113 -16.57 -10.06 2.71
N GLY A 114 -16.52 -8.76 3.04
CA GLY A 114 -17.33 -8.23 4.13
C GLY A 114 -16.74 -8.44 5.51
N GLY A 115 -15.56 -9.07 5.60
CA GLY A 115 -14.90 -9.33 6.87
C GLY A 115 -14.29 -8.08 7.49
N VAL A 116 -13.88 -8.22 8.74
CA VAL A 116 -13.20 -7.15 9.48
C VAL A 116 -11.92 -7.71 10.08
N GLY A 117 -10.97 -6.83 10.36
CA GLY A 117 -9.70 -7.24 10.93
C GLY A 117 -8.65 -6.17 10.77
N GLU A 118 -7.43 -6.49 11.19
CA GLU A 118 -6.31 -5.57 11.08
C GLU A 118 -5.65 -5.66 9.72
N ALA A 119 -5.26 -4.51 9.20
CA ALA A 119 -4.50 -4.42 7.96
C ALA A 119 -3.43 -3.35 8.12
N LEU A 120 -2.33 -3.52 7.42
CA LEU A 120 -1.25 -2.55 7.37
C LEU A 120 -1.32 -1.85 6.03
N VAL A 121 -1.43 -0.53 6.05
CA VAL A 121 -1.36 0.27 4.82
C VAL A 121 0.06 0.79 4.69
N GLU A 122 0.66 0.55 3.54
CA GLU A 122 2.01 1.02 3.24
C GLU A 122 1.97 1.84 1.96
N ILE A 123 2.68 2.96 1.95
CA ILE A 123 2.79 3.82 0.79
C ILE A 123 4.27 4.08 0.56
N TYR A 124 4.75 3.70 -0.62
CA TYR A 124 6.15 3.86 -1.02
C TYR A 124 6.22 4.75 -2.24
N GLU A 125 7.20 5.63 -2.27
CA GLU A 125 7.50 6.37 -3.50
C GLU A 125 8.48 5.53 -4.32
N LEU A 126 8.14 5.34 -5.60
CA LEU A 126 8.97 4.55 -6.52
C LEU A 126 10.04 5.44 -7.15
N PRO A 127 11.21 4.85 -7.50
CA PRO A 127 12.27 5.61 -8.16
C PRO A 127 11.88 6.07 -9.56
#